data_a30b740deea2ff340e22639b52b88388
#
_entry.id   a30b740deea2ff340e22639b52b88388
#
_cell.length_a   1.000
_cell.length_b   1.000
_cell.length_c   1.000
_cell.angle_alpha   90.00
_cell.angle_beta   90.00
_cell.angle_gamma   90.00
#
_symmetry.space_group_name_H-M   'P 1'
#
loop_
_entity.id
_entity.type
_entity.pdbx_description
1 polymer ?
#
loop_
_entity_poly.entity_id
_entity_poly.type
_entity_poly.pdbx_seq_one_letter_code
_entity_poly.pdbx_strand_id
1 'polypeptide(L)'
;MIGLWSSDCLPCLVELEMMGKILQLNPDLPFVLISTDSIEPREFSEEFLEDFQLSEIESWMFADSFVERLRFSIDPNWYGELPRSYFFDANHEMDAHSGIMSQELLTEWFSNPVKFE
;
A
#
# COMPACT_ATOMS: atom_id res chain seq x y z
N MET A 1 2.47 -3.83 7.29
CA MET A 1 1.57 -2.85 6.66
C MET A 1 1.21 -3.29 5.25
N ILE A 2 -0.05 -3.16 4.90
CA ILE A 2 -0.54 -3.47 3.56
C ILE A 2 -1.04 -2.18 2.94
N GLY A 3 -0.54 -1.85 1.75
CA GLY A 3 -0.97 -0.66 1.01
C GLY A 3 -1.73 -1.04 -0.24
N LEU A 4 -2.94 -0.51 -0.42
CA LEU A 4 -3.73 -0.70 -1.62
C LEU A 4 -3.66 0.56 -2.49
N TRP A 5 -3.48 0.36 -3.80
CA TRP A 5 -3.24 1.45 -4.74
C TRP A 5 -3.75 1.09 -6.13
N SER A 6 -3.80 2.08 -7.01
CA SER A 6 -4.06 1.85 -8.42
C SER A 6 -3.22 2.82 -9.26
N SER A 7 -2.96 2.45 -10.50
CA SER A 7 -2.10 3.25 -11.38
C SER A 7 -2.75 4.56 -11.83
N ASP A 8 -4.07 4.69 -11.72
CA ASP A 8 -4.79 5.91 -12.07
C ASP A 8 -5.14 6.78 -10.86
N CYS A 9 -4.58 6.48 -9.71
CA CYS A 9 -4.81 7.21 -8.47
C CYS A 9 -3.61 8.09 -8.15
N LEU A 10 -3.70 9.40 -8.40
CA LEU A 10 -2.58 10.31 -8.15
C LEU A 10 -2.10 10.32 -6.70
N PRO A 11 -2.98 10.41 -5.68
CA PRO A 11 -2.52 10.32 -4.30
C PRO A 11 -1.81 9.00 -3.99
N CYS A 12 -2.20 7.90 -4.66
CA CYS A 12 -1.52 6.62 -4.50
C CYS A 12 -0.08 6.69 -4.98
N LEU A 13 0.15 7.33 -6.12
CA LEU A 13 1.49 7.47 -6.67
C LEU A 13 2.37 8.34 -5.78
N VAL A 14 1.81 9.39 -5.18
CA VAL A 14 2.51 10.23 -4.20
C VAL A 14 2.93 9.39 -3.00
N GLU A 15 2.03 8.56 -2.49
CA GLU A 15 2.33 7.68 -1.35
C GLU A 15 3.40 6.64 -1.71
N LEU A 16 3.32 6.05 -2.90
CA LEU A 16 4.32 5.06 -3.34
C LEU A 16 5.71 5.67 -3.44
N GLU A 17 5.82 6.89 -3.97
CA GLU A 17 7.10 7.59 -4.04
C GLU A 17 7.66 7.82 -2.63
N MET A 18 6.82 8.27 -1.71
CA MET A 18 7.19 8.47 -0.31
C MET A 18 7.62 7.16 0.34
N MET A 19 6.84 6.09 0.16
CA MET A 19 7.15 4.79 0.75
C MET A 19 8.43 4.18 0.18
N GLY A 20 8.70 4.41 -1.10
CA GLY A 20 9.96 3.96 -1.70
C GLY A 20 11.16 4.54 -0.98
N LYS A 21 11.13 5.82 -0.67
CA LYS A 21 12.21 6.50 0.06
C LYS A 21 12.29 6.02 1.51
N ILE A 22 11.14 5.86 2.17
CA ILE A 22 11.09 5.40 3.55
C ILE A 22 11.67 3.99 3.67
N LEU A 23 11.32 3.10 2.76
CA LEU A 23 11.79 1.72 2.81
C LEU A 23 13.27 1.58 2.55
N GLN A 24 13.87 2.52 1.80
CA GLN A 24 15.32 2.54 1.64
C GLN A 24 16.04 2.91 2.94
N LEU A 25 15.44 3.81 3.71
CA LEU A 25 15.99 4.22 5.02
C LEU A 25 15.61 3.25 6.13
N ASN A 26 14.59 2.44 5.93
CA ASN A 26 14.06 1.51 6.93
C ASN A 26 13.80 0.15 6.26
N PRO A 27 14.84 -0.57 5.82
CA PRO A 27 14.66 -1.77 4.99
C PRO A 27 13.98 -2.95 5.69
N ASP A 28 13.90 -2.91 7.01
CA ASP A 28 13.29 -4.01 7.77
C ASP A 28 11.80 -3.80 8.06
N LEU A 29 11.20 -2.71 7.59
CA LEU A 29 9.78 -2.50 7.77
C LEU A 29 8.98 -3.48 6.91
N PRO A 30 8.08 -4.28 7.52
CA PRO A 30 7.25 -5.20 6.73
C PRO A 30 6.21 -4.42 5.93
N PHE A 31 6.22 -4.59 4.62
CA PHE A 31 5.35 -3.86 3.71
C PHE A 31 4.95 -4.75 2.54
N VAL A 32 3.64 -4.78 2.24
CA VAL A 32 3.08 -5.49 1.11
C VAL A 32 2.18 -4.53 0.33
N LEU A 33 2.25 -4.59 -0.99
CA LEU A 33 1.41 -3.78 -1.86
C LEU A 33 0.38 -4.65 -2.56
N ILE A 34 -0.85 -4.13 -2.68
CA ILE A 34 -1.90 -4.76 -3.47
C ILE A 34 -2.44 -3.71 -4.45
N SER A 35 -2.29 -3.98 -5.74
CA SER A 35 -2.88 -3.14 -6.77
C SER A 35 -4.33 -3.55 -7.03
N THR A 36 -5.22 -2.57 -7.09
CA THR A 36 -6.61 -2.81 -7.46
C THR A 36 -6.81 -2.71 -8.98
N ASP A 37 -5.75 -2.47 -9.74
CA ASP A 37 -5.82 -2.51 -11.20
C ASP A 37 -6.16 -3.92 -11.66
N SER A 38 -6.77 -4.00 -12.84
CA SER A 38 -6.95 -5.30 -13.48
C SER A 38 -5.59 -5.86 -13.91
N ILE A 39 -5.52 -7.17 -14.13
CA ILE A 39 -4.30 -7.85 -14.56
C ILE A 39 -3.71 -7.20 -15.82
N GLU A 40 -4.55 -6.66 -16.66
CA GLU A 40 -4.14 -5.84 -17.80
C GLU A 40 -4.40 -4.38 -17.44
N PRO A 41 -3.43 -3.48 -17.46
CA PRO A 41 -2.04 -3.60 -17.94
C PRO A 41 -1.05 -3.83 -16.79
N ARG A 42 -0.73 -5.06 -16.53
CA ARG A 42 0.21 -5.44 -15.47
C ARG A 42 1.56 -4.74 -15.63
N GLU A 43 2.05 -4.66 -16.86
CA GLU A 43 3.35 -4.03 -17.16
C GLU A 43 3.40 -2.58 -16.69
N PHE A 44 2.29 -1.89 -16.77
CA PHE A 44 2.18 -0.50 -16.34
C PHE A 44 2.41 -0.35 -14.84
N SER A 45 1.81 -1.25 -14.05
CA SER A 45 1.98 -1.24 -12.60
C SER A 45 3.42 -1.58 -12.21
N GLU A 46 4.04 -2.51 -12.92
CA GLU A 46 5.43 -2.88 -12.67
C GLU A 46 6.39 -1.72 -12.92
N GLU A 47 6.14 -0.91 -13.93
CA GLU A 47 6.96 0.28 -14.22
C GLU A 47 6.92 1.28 -13.06
N PHE A 48 5.74 1.53 -12.49
CA PHE A 48 5.63 2.43 -11.35
C PHE A 48 6.44 1.90 -10.15
N LEU A 49 6.35 0.61 -9.88
CA LEU A 49 7.09 0.01 -8.77
C LEU A 49 8.59 0.13 -8.99
N GLU A 50 9.05 -0.05 -10.20
CA GLU A 50 10.46 0.14 -10.55
C GLU A 50 10.90 1.59 -10.37
N ASP A 51 10.11 2.53 -10.88
CA ASP A 51 10.42 3.96 -10.80
C ASP A 51 10.50 4.45 -9.36
N PHE A 52 9.68 3.90 -8.47
CA PHE A 52 9.66 4.27 -7.06
C PHE A 52 10.56 3.39 -6.20
N GLN A 53 11.37 2.51 -6.83
CA GLN A 53 12.29 1.61 -6.13
C GLN A 53 11.57 0.64 -5.19
N LEU A 54 10.41 0.16 -5.62
CA LEU A 54 9.57 -0.78 -4.88
C LEU A 54 9.51 -2.16 -5.53
N SER A 55 10.35 -2.43 -6.53
CA SER A 55 10.31 -3.70 -7.28
C SER A 55 10.65 -4.92 -6.41
N GLU A 56 11.40 -4.71 -5.31
CA GLU A 56 11.76 -5.78 -4.38
C GLU A 56 10.69 -6.02 -3.30
N ILE A 57 9.66 -5.19 -3.26
CA ILE A 57 8.60 -5.30 -2.26
C ILE A 57 7.56 -6.32 -2.72
N GLU A 58 7.07 -7.15 -1.80
CA GLU A 58 6.01 -8.10 -2.12
C GLU A 58 4.79 -7.34 -2.65
N SER A 59 4.32 -7.71 -3.82
CA SER A 59 3.26 -7.00 -4.51
C SER A 59 2.30 -7.99 -5.15
N TRP A 60 1.00 -7.70 -5.01
CA TRP A 60 -0.09 -8.50 -5.55
C TRP A 60 -1.01 -7.62 -6.39
N MET A 61 -1.78 -8.26 -7.24
CA MET A 61 -2.80 -7.59 -8.06
C MET A 61 -4.12 -8.32 -7.95
N PHE A 62 -5.22 -7.58 -8.11
CA PHE A 62 -6.53 -8.21 -8.22
C PHE A 62 -6.58 -9.05 -9.50
N ALA A 63 -6.89 -10.34 -9.33
CA ALA A 63 -6.98 -11.27 -10.46
C ALA A 63 -8.38 -11.37 -11.05
N ASP A 64 -9.38 -10.83 -10.36
CA ASP A 64 -10.78 -10.93 -10.73
C ASP A 64 -11.27 -9.56 -11.19
N SER A 65 -12.09 -9.51 -12.24
CA SER A 65 -12.71 -8.28 -12.71
C SER A 65 -13.81 -7.78 -11.76
N PHE A 66 -14.27 -8.61 -10.84
CA PHE A 66 -15.27 -8.21 -9.84
C PHE A 66 -14.59 -7.50 -8.68
N VAL A 67 -14.10 -6.29 -8.92
CA VAL A 67 -13.33 -5.50 -7.95
C VAL A 67 -14.12 -5.26 -6.65
N GLU A 68 -15.43 -5.01 -6.75
CA GLU A 68 -16.27 -4.77 -5.58
C GLU A 68 -16.33 -5.98 -4.65
N ARG A 69 -16.37 -7.17 -5.22
CA ARG A 69 -16.39 -8.42 -4.47
C ARG A 69 -15.05 -8.63 -3.73
N LEU A 70 -13.95 -8.34 -4.41
CA LEU A 70 -12.62 -8.43 -3.80
C LEU A 70 -12.46 -7.42 -2.67
N ARG A 71 -12.92 -6.19 -2.88
CA ARG A 71 -12.89 -5.16 -1.84
C ARG A 71 -13.67 -5.58 -0.60
N PHE A 72 -14.86 -6.11 -0.80
CA PHE A 72 -15.71 -6.58 0.29
C PHE A 72 -15.03 -7.71 1.07
N SER A 73 -14.35 -8.60 0.36
CA SER A 73 -13.62 -9.72 0.97
C SER A 73 -12.46 -9.26 1.83
N ILE A 74 -11.80 -8.16 1.44
CA ILE A 74 -10.70 -7.59 2.21
C ILE A 74 -11.23 -6.88 3.44
N ASP A 75 -12.22 -6.01 3.26
CA ASP A 75 -12.77 -5.21 4.35
C ASP A 75 -14.17 -4.71 3.95
N PRO A 76 -15.24 -5.23 4.55
CA PRO A 76 -16.59 -4.79 4.21
C PRO A 76 -16.87 -3.33 4.57
N ASN A 77 -16.05 -2.72 5.43
CA ASN A 77 -16.19 -1.32 5.81
C ASN A 77 -15.46 -0.36 4.89
N TRP A 78 -14.73 -0.87 3.91
CA TRP A 78 -13.98 -0.07 2.97
C TRP A 78 -14.80 0.15 1.70
N TYR A 79 -14.96 1.40 1.30
CA TYR A 79 -15.77 1.78 0.14
C TYR A 79 -14.95 1.90 -1.15
N GLY A 80 -13.70 1.48 -1.13
CA GLY A 80 -12.85 1.50 -2.31
C GLY A 80 -12.02 2.76 -2.49
N GLU A 81 -12.07 3.68 -1.53
CA GLU A 81 -11.22 4.88 -1.58
C GLU A 81 -9.75 4.51 -1.51
N LEU A 82 -8.91 5.21 -2.27
CA LEU A 82 -7.47 4.96 -2.38
C LEU A 82 -6.68 6.24 -2.16
N PRO A 83 -5.47 6.17 -1.63
CA PRO A 83 -4.83 4.96 -1.11
C PRO A 83 -5.46 4.49 0.19
N ARG A 84 -5.39 3.19 0.43
CA ARG A 84 -5.93 2.57 1.64
C ARG A 84 -4.86 1.71 2.26
N SER A 85 -4.63 1.85 3.56
CA SER A 85 -3.57 1.11 4.24
C SER A 85 -4.13 0.37 5.45
N TYR A 86 -3.57 -0.79 5.72
CA TYR A 86 -3.91 -1.62 6.87
C TYR A 86 -2.65 -1.98 7.63
N PHE A 87 -2.76 -2.01 8.94
CA PHE A 87 -1.70 -2.47 9.81
C PHE A 87 -2.25 -3.51 10.78
N PHE A 88 -1.54 -4.61 10.90
CA PHE A 88 -1.87 -5.67 11.85
C PHE A 88 -0.78 -5.71 12.92
N ASP A 89 -1.17 -5.55 14.19
CA ASP A 89 -0.21 -5.61 15.29
C ASP A 89 0.11 -7.06 15.68
N ALA A 90 0.92 -7.24 16.72
CA ALA A 90 1.32 -8.56 17.19
C ALA A 90 0.15 -9.41 17.71
N ASN A 91 -0.97 -8.77 18.03
CA ASN A 91 -2.19 -9.46 18.47
C ASN A 91 -3.18 -9.64 17.33
N HIS A 92 -2.77 -9.36 16.08
CA HIS A 92 -3.60 -9.43 14.89
C HIS A 92 -4.78 -8.44 14.90
N GLU A 93 -4.69 -7.39 15.70
CA GLU A 93 -5.65 -6.29 15.65
C GLU A 93 -5.34 -5.40 14.46
N MET A 94 -6.39 -5.02 13.73
CA MET A 94 -6.26 -4.27 12.49
C MET A 94 -6.60 -2.80 12.68
N ASP A 95 -5.68 -1.92 12.24
CA ASP A 95 -5.95 -0.50 12.04
C ASP A 95 -6.02 -0.21 10.55
N ALA A 96 -6.84 0.75 10.16
CA ALA A 96 -7.03 1.13 8.77
C ALA A 96 -6.92 2.63 8.60
N HIS A 97 -6.45 3.06 7.44
CA HIS A 97 -6.31 4.47 7.12
C HIS A 97 -6.58 4.70 5.63
N SER A 98 -7.39 5.70 5.31
CA SER A 98 -7.59 6.16 3.94
C SER A 98 -6.86 7.47 3.72
N GLY A 99 -6.23 7.60 2.55
CA GLY A 99 -5.41 8.75 2.23
C GLY A 99 -3.93 8.49 2.45
N ILE A 100 -3.11 9.48 2.11
CA ILE A 100 -1.66 9.37 2.20
C ILE A 100 -1.24 9.25 3.67
N MET A 101 -0.36 8.29 3.96
CA MET A 101 0.14 8.08 5.32
C MET A 101 1.01 9.25 5.76
N SER A 102 0.91 9.60 7.06
CA SER A 102 1.78 10.60 7.67
C SER A 102 2.92 9.92 8.42
N GLN A 103 3.99 10.70 8.68
CA GLN A 103 5.11 10.21 9.47
C GLN A 103 4.66 9.81 10.88
N GLU A 104 3.80 10.61 11.46
CA GLU A 104 3.26 10.36 12.81
C GLU A 104 2.53 9.04 12.88
N LEU A 105 1.67 8.77 11.90
CA LEU A 105 0.88 7.54 11.88
C LEU A 105 1.76 6.31 11.63
N LEU A 106 2.73 6.43 10.74
CA LEU A 106 3.68 5.34 10.49
C LEU A 106 4.48 5.02 11.74
N THR A 107 4.96 6.04 12.44
CA THR A 107 5.69 5.86 13.69
C THR A 107 4.83 5.19 14.75
N GLU A 108 3.56 5.59 14.85
CA GLU A 108 2.62 4.98 15.78
C GLU A 108 2.37 3.52 15.43
N TRP A 109 2.11 3.22 14.16
CA TRP A 109 1.83 1.86 13.72
C TRP A 109 3.00 0.90 13.98
N PHE A 110 4.22 1.34 13.68
CA PHE A 110 5.39 0.48 13.85
C PHE A 110 6.01 0.56 15.26
N SER A 111 5.50 1.43 16.11
CA SER A 111 5.98 1.63 17.49
C SER A 111 7.47 1.97 17.56
N ASN A 112 8.02 2.54 16.49
CA ASN A 112 9.42 2.94 16.38
C ASN A 112 9.50 4.18 15.50
N PRO A 113 10.46 5.09 15.76
CA PRO A 113 10.65 6.23 14.85
C PRO A 113 10.99 5.73 13.44
N VAL A 114 10.21 6.20 12.48
CA VAL A 114 10.41 5.86 11.07
C VAL A 114 11.24 6.98 10.43
N LYS A 115 12.33 6.61 9.80
CA LYS A 115 13.23 7.59 9.16
C LYS A 115 12.62 8.02 7.83
N PHE A 116 12.56 9.33 7.60
CA PHE A 116 11.99 9.91 6.38
C PHE A 116 13.04 10.52 5.47
N GLU A 117 14.25 10.75 5.96
CA GLU A 117 15.28 11.42 5.21
C GLU A 117 16.65 11.01 5.66
#